data_fc3a52a1b79af5320e532ff8522cb8ad
#
_entry.id   fc3a52a1b79af5320e532ff8522cb8ad
#
_cell.length_a   1.000
_cell.length_b   1.000
_cell.length_c   1.000
_cell.angle_alpha   90.00
_cell.angle_beta   90.00
_cell.angle_gamma   90.00
#
_symmetry.space_group_name_H-M   'P 1'
#
loop_
_entity.id
_entity.type
_entity.pdbx_description
1 polymer ?
#
loop_
_entity_poly.entity_id
_entity_poly.type
_entity_poly.pdbx_seq_one_letter_code
_entity_poly.pdbx_strand_id
1 'polypeptide(L)'
;GSEMCIRDSPYGGGCGMVLYAQPIADCLRAVADQCAQQGRAKPHVVFLTAAGQPYNEETARRLSSYESLALVCGHYEGIDQRVIDTFGDEEISIGDYVLTGGELAAAVMADAIVRIIPGVISDEQSALSDSFQDNLLAAPVYTRPADYNGWKVPDILLSGHEAKIKE
;
A
#
# COMPACT_ATOMS: atom_id res chain seq x y z
N GLY A 1 -8.02 30.95 20.00
CA GLY A 1 -7.16 30.08 19.28
C GLY A 1 -7.59 30.07 17.83
N SER A 2 -6.76 30.53 16.91
CA SER A 2 -7.01 30.39 15.48
C SER A 2 -7.01 28.89 15.16
N GLU A 3 -8.16 28.34 14.79
CA GLU A 3 -8.20 27.07 14.10
C GLU A 3 -7.32 27.23 12.86
N MET A 4 -6.20 26.55 12.84
CA MET A 4 -5.30 26.60 11.70
C MET A 4 -6.04 25.99 10.52
N CYS A 5 -6.49 26.83 9.59
CA CYS A 5 -7.16 26.37 8.39
C CYS A 5 -6.16 25.51 7.60
N ILE A 6 -6.48 24.24 7.40
CA ILE A 6 -5.60 23.29 6.68
C ILE A 6 -5.96 23.17 5.20
N ARG A 7 -6.97 23.92 4.73
CA ARG A 7 -7.55 23.82 3.39
C ARG A 7 -8.15 25.15 2.94
N ASP A 8 -8.19 25.37 1.61
CA ASP A 8 -8.83 26.54 0.97
C ASP A 8 -9.31 26.18 -0.44
N SER A 9 -10.02 27.09 -1.07
CA SER A 9 -10.45 27.00 -2.46
C SER A 9 -9.23 26.94 -3.41
N PRO A 10 -9.31 26.14 -4.48
CA PRO A 10 -8.22 26.05 -5.45
C PRO A 10 -8.08 27.36 -6.26
N TYR A 11 -6.85 27.72 -6.62
CA TYR A 11 -6.62 28.73 -7.64
C TYR A 11 -7.19 28.26 -9.00
N GLY A 12 -7.71 29.21 -9.76
CA GLY A 12 -8.36 28.92 -11.05
C GLY A 12 -9.85 28.64 -10.95
N GLY A 13 -10.41 28.59 -9.73
CA GLY A 13 -11.81 28.28 -9.47
C GLY A 13 -12.10 26.80 -9.48
N GLY A 14 -13.32 26.43 -9.12
CA GLY A 14 -13.80 25.06 -8.99
C GLY A 14 -14.53 24.83 -7.68
N CYS A 15 -15.22 23.71 -7.57
CA CYS A 15 -15.86 23.28 -6.33
C CYS A 15 -14.84 22.56 -5.44
N GLY A 16 -15.07 22.59 -4.12
CA GLY A 16 -14.26 21.87 -3.15
C GLY A 16 -13.09 22.66 -2.58
N MET A 17 -12.24 21.99 -1.85
CA MET A 17 -11.09 22.58 -1.15
C MET A 17 -9.85 21.73 -1.34
N VAL A 18 -8.68 22.38 -1.34
CA VAL A 18 -7.36 21.75 -1.46
C VAL A 18 -6.62 21.90 -0.13
N LEU A 19 -5.88 20.88 0.27
CA LEU A 19 -5.04 20.94 1.46
C LEU A 19 -3.85 21.88 1.24
N TYR A 20 -3.61 22.78 2.20
CA TYR A 20 -2.50 23.74 2.15
C TYR A 20 -1.12 23.06 2.14
N ALA A 21 -0.19 23.70 1.45
CA ALA A 21 1.20 23.28 1.39
C ALA A 21 1.89 23.31 2.76
N GLN A 22 1.73 24.39 3.53
CA GLN A 22 2.50 24.62 4.75
C GLN A 22 2.31 23.55 5.83
N PRO A 23 1.07 23.16 6.23
CA PRO A 23 0.88 22.15 7.26
C PRO A 23 1.49 20.78 6.89
N ILE A 24 1.39 20.39 5.62
CA ILE A 24 1.93 19.12 5.15
C ILE A 24 3.47 19.17 5.11
N ALA A 25 4.03 20.27 4.60
CA ALA A 25 5.48 20.48 4.57
C ALA A 25 6.07 20.46 5.98
N ASP A 26 5.42 21.11 6.95
CA ASP A 26 5.88 21.14 8.34
C ASP A 26 5.78 19.75 8.99
N CYS A 27 4.71 19.00 8.71
CA CYS A 27 4.57 17.62 9.17
C CYS A 27 5.68 16.72 8.60
N LEU A 28 5.97 16.79 7.29
CA LEU A 28 7.01 16.00 6.66
C LEU A 28 8.41 16.34 7.17
N ARG A 29 8.69 17.62 7.44
CA ARG A 29 9.95 18.04 8.08
C ARG A 29 10.05 17.47 9.48
N ALA A 30 8.98 17.56 10.29
CA ALA A 30 8.97 17.02 11.65
C ALA A 30 9.21 15.50 11.67
N VAL A 31 8.61 14.75 10.73
CA VAL A 31 8.84 13.31 10.59
C VAL A 31 10.30 13.01 10.21
N ALA A 32 10.87 13.78 9.27
CA ALA A 32 12.28 13.64 8.90
C ALA A 32 13.23 13.92 10.07
N ASP A 33 12.97 14.97 10.84
CA ASP A 33 13.73 15.33 12.04
C ASP A 33 13.63 14.23 13.11
N GLN A 34 12.46 13.65 13.30
CA GLN A 34 12.27 12.52 14.21
C GLN A 34 13.06 11.28 13.79
N CYS A 35 13.08 10.96 12.50
CA CYS A 35 13.92 9.88 11.98
C CYS A 35 15.40 10.15 12.25
N ALA A 36 15.88 11.36 11.98
CA ALA A 36 17.25 11.76 12.22
C ALA A 36 17.63 11.66 13.72
N GLN A 37 16.77 12.09 14.64
CA GLN A 37 16.97 11.97 16.09
C GLN A 37 17.08 10.51 16.55
N GLN A 38 16.44 9.59 15.82
CA GLN A 38 16.51 8.15 16.08
C GLN A 38 17.66 7.45 15.33
N GLY A 39 18.52 8.21 14.65
CA GLY A 39 19.64 7.67 13.86
C GLY A 39 19.18 6.95 12.58
N ARG A 40 17.95 7.17 12.14
CA ARG A 40 17.39 6.58 10.90
C ARG A 40 17.54 7.53 9.72
N ALA A 41 17.56 6.97 8.50
CA ALA A 41 17.54 7.75 7.27
C ALA A 41 16.22 8.55 7.14
N LYS A 42 16.25 9.61 6.32
CA LYS A 42 15.05 10.34 5.93
C LYS A 42 14.03 9.34 5.36
N PRO A 43 12.74 9.43 5.75
CA PRO A 43 11.73 8.52 5.22
C PRO A 43 11.54 8.71 3.72
N HIS A 44 11.29 7.62 3.02
CA HIS A 44 10.82 7.66 1.64
C HIS A 44 9.35 8.09 1.64
N VAL A 45 9.02 9.18 0.93
CA VAL A 45 7.73 9.86 0.99
C VAL A 45 6.87 9.46 -0.21
N VAL A 46 5.74 8.83 0.07
CA VAL A 46 4.78 8.37 -0.94
C VAL A 46 3.47 9.12 -0.79
N PHE A 47 3.05 9.81 -1.83
CA PHE A 47 1.74 10.43 -1.91
C PHE A 47 0.73 9.46 -2.51
N LEU A 48 -0.41 9.30 -1.82
CA LEU A 48 -1.50 8.43 -2.27
C LEU A 48 -2.46 9.25 -3.11
N THR A 49 -2.41 9.06 -4.42
CA THR A 49 -3.18 9.85 -5.38
C THR A 49 -3.76 8.95 -6.48
N ALA A 50 -4.89 9.35 -7.08
CA ALA A 50 -5.46 8.65 -8.21
C ALA A 50 -4.59 8.75 -9.48
N ALA A 51 -3.73 9.78 -9.56
CA ALA A 51 -2.83 10.01 -10.69
C ALA A 51 -1.50 9.25 -10.57
N GLY A 52 -1.25 8.58 -9.44
CA GLY A 52 0.00 7.87 -9.16
C GLY A 52 0.18 6.60 -9.98
N GLN A 53 1.40 6.05 -9.89
CA GLN A 53 1.71 4.76 -10.51
C GLN A 53 0.89 3.63 -9.87
N PRO A 54 0.44 2.63 -10.62
CA PRO A 54 -0.31 1.50 -10.08
C PRO A 54 0.49 0.72 -9.03
N TYR A 55 -0.14 0.49 -7.87
CA TYR A 55 0.42 -0.36 -6.82
C TYR A 55 0.31 -1.84 -7.18
N ASN A 56 1.38 -2.59 -7.00
CA ASN A 56 1.45 -4.02 -7.23
C ASN A 56 2.46 -4.68 -6.28
N GLU A 57 2.60 -6.00 -6.36
CA GLU A 57 3.52 -6.78 -5.51
C GLU A 57 4.99 -6.35 -5.67
N GLU A 58 5.44 -6.01 -6.88
CA GLU A 58 6.79 -5.51 -7.13
C GLU A 58 7.04 -4.20 -6.39
N THR A 59 6.07 -3.29 -6.43
CA THR A 59 6.12 -2.02 -5.68
C THR A 59 6.15 -2.29 -4.18
N ALA A 60 5.32 -3.22 -3.67
CA ALA A 60 5.32 -3.58 -2.25
C ALA A 60 6.68 -4.09 -1.80
N ARG A 61 7.33 -4.98 -2.57
CA ARG A 61 8.69 -5.49 -2.30
C ARG A 61 9.73 -4.36 -2.29
N ARG A 62 9.68 -3.48 -3.25
CA ARG A 62 10.60 -2.34 -3.30
C ARG A 62 10.42 -1.44 -2.08
N LEU A 63 9.18 -1.15 -1.72
CA LEU A 63 8.87 -0.32 -0.54
C LEU A 63 9.24 -1.00 0.77
N SER A 64 9.16 -2.32 0.89
CA SER A 64 9.56 -3.05 2.09
C SER A 64 11.06 -2.98 2.39
N SER A 65 11.89 -2.58 1.42
CA SER A 65 13.34 -2.42 1.60
C SER A 65 13.74 -1.08 2.24
N TYR A 66 12.85 -0.11 2.33
CA TYR A 66 13.14 1.16 2.98
C TYR A 66 13.07 1.04 4.50
N GLU A 67 14.02 1.66 5.19
CA GLU A 67 14.05 1.72 6.66
C GLU A 67 12.85 2.48 7.24
N SER A 68 12.38 3.49 6.52
CA SER A 68 11.25 4.33 6.94
C SER A 68 10.44 4.76 5.73
N LEU A 69 9.11 4.66 5.83
CA LEU A 69 8.15 5.14 4.84
C LEU A 69 7.25 6.21 5.46
N ALA A 70 6.92 7.24 4.70
CA ALA A 70 5.89 8.21 5.03
C ALA A 70 4.79 8.14 3.96
N LEU A 71 3.63 7.59 4.31
CA LEU A 71 2.47 7.53 3.43
C LEU A 71 1.60 8.77 3.67
N VAL A 72 1.52 9.65 2.68
CA VAL A 72 0.77 10.90 2.77
C VAL A 72 -0.64 10.69 2.23
N CYS A 73 -1.63 10.80 3.13
CA CYS A 73 -3.04 10.61 2.84
C CYS A 73 -3.71 11.94 2.56
N GLY A 74 -4.15 12.13 1.33
CA GLY A 74 -4.92 13.31 0.93
C GLY A 74 -6.41 13.18 1.26
N HIS A 75 -7.07 14.33 1.34
CA HIS A 75 -8.51 14.50 1.48
C HIS A 75 -9.01 15.60 0.53
N TYR A 76 -10.32 15.73 0.43
CA TYR A 76 -10.97 16.77 -0.39
C TYR A 76 -10.62 16.66 -1.87
N GLU A 77 -10.31 17.77 -2.55
CA GLU A 77 -9.91 17.81 -3.96
C GLU A 77 -8.40 17.49 -4.15
N GLY A 78 -7.68 17.21 -3.07
CA GLY A 78 -6.28 16.84 -3.10
C GLY A 78 -5.37 17.73 -2.29
N ILE A 79 -4.09 17.65 -2.61
CA ILE A 79 -2.99 18.33 -1.93
C ILE A 79 -2.39 19.35 -2.90
N ASP A 80 -1.94 20.49 -2.38
CA ASP A 80 -1.21 21.48 -3.18
C ASP A 80 -0.02 20.83 -3.89
N GLN A 81 -0.01 20.91 -5.22
CA GLN A 81 0.98 20.22 -6.07
C GLN A 81 2.42 20.56 -5.71
N ARG A 82 2.69 21.79 -5.23
CA ARG A 82 4.03 22.21 -4.81
C ARG A 82 4.61 21.37 -3.69
N VAL A 83 3.77 20.77 -2.84
CA VAL A 83 4.21 19.86 -1.78
C VAL A 83 4.61 18.52 -2.37
N ILE A 84 3.80 18.00 -3.28
CA ILE A 84 4.10 16.75 -3.97
C ILE A 84 5.42 16.88 -4.72
N ASP A 85 5.59 17.94 -5.51
CA ASP A 85 6.80 18.20 -6.31
C ASP A 85 8.06 18.41 -5.47
N THR A 86 7.89 18.93 -4.23
CA THR A 86 9.05 19.28 -3.38
C THR A 86 9.45 18.16 -2.42
N PHE A 87 8.50 17.42 -1.90
CA PHE A 87 8.71 16.46 -0.81
C PHE A 87 8.43 15.01 -1.21
N GLY A 88 7.65 14.79 -2.28
CA GLY A 88 7.31 13.45 -2.75
C GLY A 88 8.47 12.78 -3.45
N ASP A 89 8.75 11.54 -3.07
CA ASP A 89 9.66 10.67 -3.81
C ASP A 89 8.88 9.93 -4.91
N GLU A 90 7.60 9.62 -4.64
CA GLU A 90 6.70 9.02 -5.63
C GLU A 90 5.22 9.24 -5.29
N GLU A 91 4.38 9.07 -6.32
CA GLU A 91 2.93 9.03 -6.23
C GLU A 91 2.42 7.63 -6.58
N ILE A 92 1.53 7.07 -5.75
CA ILE A 92 1.00 5.71 -5.95
C ILE A 92 -0.52 5.72 -5.90
N SER A 93 -1.12 4.97 -6.84
CA SER A 93 -2.56 4.67 -6.90
C SER A 93 -2.80 3.20 -6.60
N ILE A 94 -3.80 2.89 -5.78
CA ILE A 94 -4.22 1.51 -5.51
C ILE A 94 -5.29 0.98 -6.48
N GLY A 95 -5.72 1.78 -7.45
CA GLY A 95 -6.70 1.40 -8.47
C GLY A 95 -7.45 2.59 -9.06
N ASP A 96 -8.18 2.32 -10.14
CA ASP A 96 -8.92 3.31 -10.93
C ASP A 96 -10.29 3.62 -10.30
N TYR A 97 -10.28 4.11 -9.08
CA TYR A 97 -11.47 4.56 -8.34
C TYR A 97 -11.10 5.65 -7.33
N VAL A 98 -12.10 6.40 -6.88
CA VAL A 98 -11.90 7.50 -5.95
C VAL A 98 -12.39 7.10 -4.55
N LEU A 99 -11.54 7.35 -3.54
CA LEU A 99 -11.87 7.22 -2.12
C LEU A 99 -12.07 8.60 -1.50
N THR A 100 -12.75 8.67 -0.36
CA THR A 100 -12.95 9.91 0.39
C THR A 100 -11.68 10.44 1.05
N GLY A 101 -10.67 9.59 1.22
CA GLY A 101 -9.37 9.92 1.80
C GLY A 101 -8.35 8.83 1.53
N GLY A 102 -7.07 9.12 1.74
CA GLY A 102 -5.96 8.22 1.45
C GLY A 102 -5.71 7.14 2.51
N GLU A 103 -6.40 7.18 3.65
CA GLU A 103 -6.10 6.29 4.80
C GLU A 103 -6.35 4.82 4.48
N LEU A 104 -7.41 4.51 3.74
CA LEU A 104 -7.69 3.13 3.32
C LEU A 104 -6.63 2.63 2.33
N ALA A 105 -6.19 3.49 1.42
CA ALA A 105 -5.09 3.17 0.51
C ALA A 105 -3.79 2.92 1.27
N ALA A 106 -3.47 3.76 2.27
CA ALA A 106 -2.32 3.56 3.15
C ALA A 106 -2.41 2.23 3.91
N ALA A 107 -3.59 1.86 4.41
CA ALA A 107 -3.79 0.60 5.12
C ALA A 107 -3.57 -0.61 4.20
N VAL A 108 -4.08 -0.58 2.95
CA VAL A 108 -3.86 -1.63 1.94
C VAL A 108 -2.37 -1.78 1.64
N MET A 109 -1.68 -0.67 1.41
CA MET A 109 -0.24 -0.69 1.13
C MET A 109 0.56 -1.19 2.33
N ALA A 110 0.24 -0.72 3.54
CA ALA A 110 0.93 -1.13 4.76
C ALA A 110 0.77 -2.64 5.01
N ASP A 111 -0.44 -3.19 4.85
CA ASP A 111 -0.68 -4.62 4.99
C ASP A 111 0.17 -5.43 4.01
N ALA A 112 0.14 -5.08 2.72
CA ALA A 112 0.92 -5.77 1.70
C ALA A 112 2.44 -5.66 1.93
N ILE A 113 2.95 -4.49 2.34
CA ILE A 113 4.38 -4.26 2.62
C ILE A 113 4.82 -5.08 3.85
N VAL A 114 4.04 -5.03 4.93
CA VAL A 114 4.39 -5.67 6.20
C VAL A 114 4.45 -7.19 6.07
N ARG A 115 3.58 -7.79 5.25
CA ARG A 115 3.59 -9.24 4.97
C ARG A 115 4.90 -9.73 4.33
N ILE A 116 5.62 -8.85 3.61
CA ILE A 116 6.88 -9.20 2.92
C ILE A 116 8.07 -9.12 3.88
N ILE A 117 7.96 -8.39 4.99
CA ILE A 117 9.04 -8.24 5.96
C ILE A 117 9.30 -9.58 6.67
N PRO A 118 10.56 -10.11 6.64
CA PRO A 118 10.89 -11.36 7.29
C PRO A 118 10.53 -11.37 8.78
N GLY A 119 9.97 -12.48 9.25
CA GLY A 119 9.60 -12.67 10.66
C GLY A 119 8.28 -12.01 11.09
N VAL A 120 7.57 -11.30 10.22
CA VAL A 120 6.26 -10.72 10.53
C VAL A 120 5.15 -11.76 10.41
N ILE A 121 5.20 -12.61 9.38
CA ILE A 121 4.29 -13.74 9.23
C ILE A 121 4.94 -14.97 9.84
N SER A 122 4.18 -15.72 10.64
CA SER A 122 4.67 -16.88 11.40
C SER A 122 5.14 -18.05 10.52
N ASP A 123 4.69 -18.13 9.26
CA ASP A 123 5.03 -19.15 8.30
C ASP A 123 5.65 -18.51 7.05
N GLU A 124 6.99 -18.49 7.01
CA GLU A 124 7.74 -17.95 5.87
C GLU A 124 7.48 -18.75 4.58
N GLN A 125 7.14 -20.04 4.68
CA GLN A 125 6.80 -20.86 3.52
C GLN A 125 5.44 -20.47 2.92
N SER A 126 4.51 -20.01 3.75
CA SER A 126 3.22 -19.50 3.28
C SER A 126 3.41 -18.25 2.41
N ALA A 127 4.28 -17.34 2.83
CA ALA A 127 4.59 -16.13 2.04
C ALA A 127 5.26 -16.45 0.69
N LEU A 128 6.04 -17.54 0.61
CA LEU A 128 6.71 -18.00 -0.62
C LEU A 128 5.74 -18.69 -1.60
N SER A 129 4.58 -19.17 -1.15
CA SER A 129 3.57 -19.82 -1.98
C SER A 129 2.38 -18.91 -2.34
N ASP A 130 2.40 -17.66 -1.88
CA ASP A 130 1.37 -16.67 -2.18
C ASP A 130 1.38 -16.28 -3.67
N SER A 131 0.23 -15.80 -4.15
CA SER A 131 0.10 -15.24 -5.50
C SER A 131 1.13 -14.14 -5.76
N PHE A 132 1.53 -14.00 -7.01
CA PHE A 132 2.47 -12.98 -7.52
C PHE A 132 3.93 -13.15 -7.10
N GLN A 133 4.33 -14.24 -6.42
CA GLN A 133 5.74 -14.51 -6.11
C GLN A 133 6.58 -14.66 -7.39
N ASP A 134 6.07 -15.43 -8.36
CA ASP A 134 6.69 -15.65 -9.67
C ASP A 134 5.82 -15.08 -10.81
N ASN A 135 5.09 -13.99 -10.56
CA ASN A 135 4.08 -13.43 -11.47
C ASN A 135 2.93 -14.40 -11.79
N LEU A 136 2.74 -15.42 -10.99
CA LEU A 136 1.67 -16.40 -11.11
C LEU A 136 0.67 -16.24 -9.95
N LEU A 137 -0.57 -16.65 -10.22
CA LEU A 137 -1.57 -16.78 -9.16
C LEU A 137 -1.37 -18.11 -8.45
N ALA A 138 -1.58 -18.14 -7.13
CA ALA A 138 -1.63 -19.37 -6.36
C ALA A 138 -2.71 -20.31 -6.92
N ALA A 139 -2.43 -21.61 -6.91
CA ALA A 139 -3.39 -22.61 -7.35
C ALA A 139 -4.65 -22.62 -6.46
N PRO A 140 -5.82 -23.02 -6.99
CA PRO A 140 -7.01 -23.20 -6.19
C PRO A 140 -6.78 -24.17 -5.04
N VAL A 141 -7.21 -23.79 -3.84
CA VAL A 141 -7.07 -24.59 -2.63
C VAL A 141 -8.37 -25.25 -2.21
N TYR A 142 -8.29 -26.44 -1.66
CA TYR A 142 -9.43 -27.23 -1.21
C TYR A 142 -9.18 -27.71 0.21
N THR A 143 -10.27 -27.82 1.01
CA THR A 143 -10.24 -28.35 2.36
C THR A 143 -11.30 -29.45 2.55
N ARG A 144 -11.39 -29.99 3.75
CA ARG A 144 -12.35 -31.06 4.11
C ARG A 144 -13.77 -30.48 4.28
N PRO A 145 -14.81 -31.29 3.97
CA PRO A 145 -14.79 -32.66 3.47
C PRO A 145 -14.47 -32.75 1.97
N ALA A 146 -14.06 -33.94 1.48
CA ALA A 146 -13.75 -34.16 0.05
C ALA A 146 -14.97 -34.04 -0.86
N ASP A 147 -16.18 -34.24 -0.32
CA ASP A 147 -17.47 -33.97 -0.98
C ASP A 147 -18.32 -33.12 -0.07
N TYR A 148 -18.66 -31.91 -0.54
CA TYR A 148 -19.57 -30.99 0.14
C TYR A 148 -20.82 -30.80 -0.71
N ASN A 149 -21.89 -31.49 -0.37
CA ASN A 149 -23.19 -31.42 -1.08
C ASN A 149 -23.11 -31.67 -2.60
N GLY A 150 -22.24 -32.60 -3.02
CA GLY A 150 -21.99 -32.92 -4.43
C GLY A 150 -20.87 -32.12 -5.08
N TRP A 151 -20.32 -31.13 -4.41
CA TRP A 151 -19.11 -30.41 -4.86
C TRP A 151 -17.87 -31.11 -4.36
N LYS A 152 -17.14 -31.70 -5.29
CA LYS A 152 -16.03 -32.60 -4.98
C LYS A 152 -14.67 -31.91 -5.15
N VAL A 153 -13.75 -32.27 -4.28
CA VAL A 153 -12.33 -31.97 -4.49
C VAL A 153 -11.85 -32.74 -5.73
N PRO A 154 -11.03 -32.14 -6.63
CA PRO A 154 -10.47 -32.84 -7.77
C PRO A 154 -9.73 -34.12 -7.37
N ASP A 155 -9.97 -35.22 -8.08
CA ASP A 155 -9.43 -36.56 -7.76
C ASP A 155 -7.90 -36.57 -7.70
N ILE A 156 -7.24 -35.72 -8.51
CA ILE A 156 -5.78 -35.59 -8.52
C ILE A 156 -5.22 -35.21 -7.13
N LEU A 157 -5.92 -34.33 -6.40
CA LEU A 157 -5.51 -33.89 -5.06
C LEU A 157 -5.73 -34.98 -4.00
N LEU A 158 -6.59 -35.94 -4.27
CA LEU A 158 -6.87 -37.08 -3.40
C LEU A 158 -5.96 -38.30 -3.70
N SER A 159 -5.25 -38.26 -4.83
CA SER A 159 -4.43 -39.40 -5.32
C SER A 159 -3.12 -39.64 -4.56
N GLY A 160 -2.63 -38.65 -3.79
CA GLY A 160 -1.32 -38.74 -3.11
C GLY A 160 -0.10 -38.67 -4.05
N HIS A 161 -0.28 -38.41 -5.33
CA HIS A 161 0.81 -38.29 -6.31
C HIS A 161 1.39 -36.88 -6.34
N GLU A 162 2.29 -36.55 -5.43
CA GLU A 162 2.87 -35.20 -5.28
C GLU A 162 3.43 -34.62 -6.59
N ALA A 163 4.04 -35.42 -7.46
CA ALA A 163 4.59 -34.93 -8.73
C ALA A 163 3.52 -34.41 -9.68
N LYS A 164 2.34 -35.08 -9.74
CA LYS A 164 1.20 -34.66 -10.57
C LYS A 164 0.34 -33.54 -9.95
N ILE A 165 0.48 -33.33 -8.65
CA ILE A 165 -0.20 -32.24 -7.94
C ILE A 165 0.53 -30.91 -8.16
N LYS A 166 1.85 -30.96 -8.41
CA LYS A 166 2.69 -29.78 -8.64
C LYS A 166 2.74 -29.31 -10.11
N GLU A 167 2.21 -30.06 -11.05
CA GLU A 167 1.96 -29.64 -12.43
C GLU A 167 0.68 -28.80 -12.51
#